data_14220d701cd53c6c608611de50291370
#
_entry.id   14220d701cd53c6c608611de50291370
#
_cell.length_a   1.000
_cell.length_b   1.000
_cell.length_c   1.000
_cell.angle_alpha   90.00
_cell.angle_beta   90.00
_cell.angle_gamma   90.00
#
_symmetry.space_group_name_H-M   'P 1'
#
loop_
_entity.id
_entity.type
_entity.pdbx_description
1 polymer ?
#
loop_
_entity_poly.entity_id
_entity_poly.type
_entity_poly.pdbx_seq_one_letter_code
_entity_poly.pdbx_strand_id
1 'polypeptide(L)'
;EAGKRFTERDFPKTSWRLSRFLFLPRLGLKGIQRIHALPNVLVLAGAGVGGGSLVYANTLYVPPDSYFNDGQWRHITDWKEELAPWYDQASRMLGVAENPYFSPSDKAMKEVAEAMGVGKTFRMAPLGVHFGQGPGVIERDPYFGGVGPDRHGCQQCGGCMTGCRFNAKNTLPKNYLGLAEKAGAQVFPEHTVERIVQVRDGY
;
A
#
# COMPACT_ATOMS: atom_id res chain seq x y z
N GLU A 1 -15.54 -1.48 8.24
CA GLU A 1 -14.97 -2.05 7.02
C GLU A 1 -15.86 -3.17 6.47
N ALA A 2 -16.22 -3.08 5.19
CA ALA A 2 -17.10 -4.06 4.55
C ALA A 2 -16.44 -5.42 4.32
N GLY A 3 -15.14 -5.45 4.13
CA GLY A 3 -14.38 -6.67 3.97
C GLY A 3 -13.92 -7.25 5.32
N LYS A 4 -13.34 -8.43 5.28
CA LYS A 4 -12.84 -9.10 6.46
C LYS A 4 -11.45 -8.58 6.89
N ARG A 5 -11.01 -8.96 8.09
CA ARG A 5 -9.62 -8.84 8.50
C ARG A 5 -8.85 -10.04 7.95
N PHE A 6 -7.76 -9.77 7.24
CA PHE A 6 -6.91 -10.78 6.61
C PHE A 6 -5.65 -11.04 7.44
N THR A 7 -5.30 -12.32 7.56
CA THR A 7 -3.99 -12.78 7.98
C THR A 7 -3.14 -13.17 6.78
N GLU A 8 -1.85 -13.40 6.97
CA GLU A 8 -0.93 -13.81 5.91
C GLU A 8 -1.38 -15.09 5.18
N ARG A 9 -2.06 -16.00 5.87
CA ARG A 9 -2.57 -17.28 5.33
C ARG A 9 -3.83 -17.11 4.47
N ASP A 10 -4.53 -16.02 4.63
CA ASP A 10 -5.77 -15.74 3.88
C ASP A 10 -5.48 -15.26 2.47
N PHE A 11 -4.35 -14.60 2.26
CA PHE A 11 -4.01 -14.01 0.96
C PHE A 11 -3.82 -15.08 -0.13
N PRO A 12 -4.36 -14.84 -1.34
CA PRO A 12 -4.20 -15.79 -2.45
C PRO A 12 -2.76 -15.82 -2.95
N LYS A 13 -2.34 -17.01 -3.42
CA LYS A 13 -1.03 -17.16 -4.09
C LYS A 13 -1.00 -16.47 -5.45
N THR A 14 -2.14 -16.34 -6.09
CA THR A 14 -2.30 -15.77 -7.43
C THR A 14 -3.68 -15.14 -7.55
N SER A 15 -3.84 -14.15 -8.44
CA SER A 15 -5.12 -13.53 -8.78
C SER A 15 -6.15 -14.50 -9.41
N TRP A 16 -5.69 -15.63 -9.94
CA TRP A 16 -6.57 -16.67 -10.49
C TRP A 16 -7.38 -17.43 -9.43
N ARG A 17 -7.02 -17.34 -8.16
CA ARG A 17 -7.85 -17.83 -7.05
C ARG A 17 -8.97 -16.83 -6.73
N LEU A 18 -9.94 -16.72 -7.62
CA LEU A 18 -10.99 -15.68 -7.58
C LEU A 18 -11.73 -15.63 -6.24
N SER A 19 -12.02 -16.78 -5.61
CA SER A 19 -12.72 -16.85 -4.32
C SER A 19 -11.96 -16.18 -3.17
N ARG A 20 -10.63 -16.10 -3.24
CA ARG A 20 -9.78 -15.41 -2.26
C ARG A 20 -9.30 -14.05 -2.75
N PHE A 21 -9.38 -13.78 -4.06
CA PHE A 21 -8.89 -12.54 -4.64
C PHE A 21 -10.00 -11.50 -4.79
N LEU A 22 -11.15 -11.86 -5.39
CA LEU A 22 -12.22 -10.92 -5.66
C LEU A 22 -13.12 -10.69 -4.45
N PHE A 23 -13.52 -9.44 -4.25
CA PHE A 23 -14.57 -9.04 -3.32
C PHE A 23 -15.86 -8.77 -4.09
N LEU A 24 -16.75 -9.75 -4.12
CA LEU A 24 -18.08 -9.66 -4.70
C LEU A 24 -19.07 -10.41 -3.79
N PRO A 25 -19.47 -9.82 -2.65
CA PRO A 25 -20.25 -10.48 -1.60
C PRO A 25 -21.55 -11.11 -2.07
N ARG A 26 -22.19 -10.52 -3.10
CA ARG A 26 -23.42 -11.07 -3.69
C ARG A 26 -23.24 -12.45 -4.30
N LEU A 27 -22.01 -12.81 -4.68
CA LEU A 27 -21.64 -14.13 -5.18
C LEU A 27 -20.84 -14.95 -4.15
N GLY A 28 -20.83 -14.54 -2.88
CA GLY A 28 -20.07 -15.20 -1.81
C GLY A 28 -18.56 -15.00 -1.88
N LEU A 29 -18.04 -14.14 -2.78
CA LEU A 29 -16.62 -13.88 -2.93
C LEU A 29 -16.18 -12.79 -1.94
N LYS A 30 -15.38 -13.15 -0.96
CA LYS A 30 -14.92 -12.24 0.11
C LYS A 30 -13.40 -12.06 0.11
N GLY A 31 -12.82 -11.86 -1.09
CA GLY A 31 -11.39 -11.58 -1.28
C GLY A 31 -11.03 -10.12 -1.02
N ILE A 32 -9.82 -9.72 -1.44
CA ILE A 32 -9.24 -8.40 -1.15
C ILE A 32 -9.49 -7.35 -2.22
N GLN A 33 -9.86 -7.74 -3.43
CA GLN A 33 -9.91 -6.87 -4.61
C GLN A 33 -11.35 -6.57 -5.02
N ARG A 34 -11.75 -5.30 -4.97
CA ARG A 34 -12.93 -4.78 -5.66
C ARG A 34 -12.56 -4.33 -7.06
N ILE A 35 -13.44 -4.58 -8.00
CA ILE A 35 -13.32 -4.09 -9.37
C ILE A 35 -14.61 -3.35 -9.70
N HIS A 36 -14.49 -2.07 -10.06
CA HIS A 36 -15.61 -1.27 -10.53
C HIS A 36 -15.35 -0.91 -11.99
N ALA A 37 -16.13 -1.47 -12.89
CA ALA A 37 -16.08 -1.13 -14.31
C ALA A 37 -17.05 0.02 -14.57
N LEU A 38 -16.54 1.16 -15.00
CA LEU A 38 -17.26 2.33 -15.46
C LEU A 38 -17.02 2.51 -16.96
N PRO A 39 -17.83 3.31 -17.68
CA PRO A 39 -17.74 3.39 -19.15
C PRO A 39 -16.32 3.68 -19.69
N ASN A 40 -15.56 4.50 -19.01
CA ASN A 40 -14.24 4.96 -19.48
C ASN A 40 -13.11 4.69 -18.48
N VAL A 41 -13.38 4.01 -17.38
CA VAL A 41 -12.37 3.76 -16.34
C VAL A 41 -12.63 2.45 -15.60
N LEU A 42 -11.56 1.74 -15.28
CA LEU A 42 -11.59 0.58 -14.41
C LEU A 42 -10.96 0.95 -13.07
N VAL A 43 -11.76 0.93 -12.00
CA VAL A 43 -11.28 1.24 -10.65
C VAL A 43 -10.96 -0.06 -9.92
N LEU A 44 -9.71 -0.23 -9.52
CA LEU A 44 -9.25 -1.31 -8.66
C LEU A 44 -9.13 -0.78 -7.23
N ALA A 45 -9.92 -1.32 -6.31
CA ALA A 45 -9.95 -0.89 -4.92
C ALA A 45 -9.76 -2.08 -3.96
N GLY A 46 -9.20 -1.81 -2.79
CA GLY A 46 -9.07 -2.82 -1.74
C GLY A 46 -10.36 -3.04 -0.98
N ALA A 47 -10.59 -4.26 -0.51
CA ALA A 47 -11.62 -4.63 0.44
C ALA A 47 -10.99 -5.45 1.57
N GLY A 48 -11.31 -5.10 2.82
CA GLY A 48 -10.70 -5.68 4.03
C GLY A 48 -10.05 -4.64 4.90
N VAL A 49 -9.83 -4.98 6.17
CA VAL A 49 -9.16 -4.10 7.13
C VAL A 49 -7.78 -3.72 6.60
N GLY A 50 -7.61 -2.44 6.28
CA GLY A 50 -6.43 -1.92 5.59
C GLY A 50 -6.70 -1.38 4.18
N GLY A 51 -7.87 -1.66 3.61
CA GLY A 51 -8.34 -1.08 2.35
C GLY A 51 -7.33 -1.22 1.20
N GLY A 52 -7.07 -0.13 0.48
CA GLY A 52 -6.14 -0.09 -0.65
C GLY A 52 -4.72 -0.55 -0.33
N SER A 53 -4.28 -0.45 0.94
CA SER A 53 -2.95 -0.92 1.33
C SER A 53 -2.78 -2.44 1.17
N LEU A 54 -3.87 -3.21 1.11
CA LEU A 54 -3.82 -4.66 0.88
C LEU A 54 -3.45 -4.99 -0.57
N VAL A 55 -3.82 -4.15 -1.53
CA VAL A 55 -3.77 -4.47 -2.97
C VAL A 55 -2.80 -3.60 -3.78
N TYR A 56 -2.23 -2.52 -3.22
CA TYR A 56 -1.27 -1.69 -3.96
C TYR A 56 0.04 -2.44 -4.26
N ALA A 57 0.73 -2.02 -5.31
CA ALA A 57 1.96 -2.65 -5.78
C ALA A 57 3.22 -2.25 -4.98
N ASN A 58 3.05 -1.72 -3.76
CA ASN A 58 4.08 -1.27 -2.81
C ASN A 58 4.98 -0.10 -3.25
N THR A 59 4.81 0.44 -4.43
CA THR A 59 5.61 1.58 -4.92
C THR A 59 5.06 2.89 -4.38
N LEU A 60 5.93 3.73 -3.81
CA LEU A 60 5.57 4.95 -3.07
C LEU A 60 6.46 6.12 -3.49
N TYR A 61 6.28 6.60 -4.71
CA TYR A 61 6.95 7.80 -5.20
C TYR A 61 6.34 9.08 -4.64
N VAL A 62 7.18 10.06 -4.31
CA VAL A 62 6.76 11.45 -4.26
C VAL A 62 6.63 11.94 -5.70
N PRO A 63 5.53 12.64 -6.07
CA PRO A 63 5.34 13.14 -7.42
C PRO A 63 6.47 14.06 -7.89
N PRO A 64 6.75 14.12 -9.19
CA PRO A 64 7.73 15.05 -9.75
C PRO A 64 7.20 16.50 -9.73
N ASP A 65 8.10 17.47 -9.90
CA ASP A 65 7.78 18.90 -9.88
C ASP A 65 6.68 19.29 -10.88
N SER A 66 6.62 18.62 -12.03
CA SER A 66 5.57 18.84 -13.02
C SER A 66 4.16 18.59 -12.48
N TYR A 67 4.01 17.66 -11.55
CA TYR A 67 2.73 17.40 -10.88
C TYR A 67 2.32 18.58 -9.98
N PHE A 68 3.23 19.06 -9.14
CA PHE A 68 2.95 20.18 -8.23
C PHE A 68 2.68 21.48 -8.98
N ASN A 69 3.31 21.66 -10.15
CA ASN A 69 3.17 22.84 -11.00
C ASN A 69 2.05 22.73 -12.05
N ASP A 70 1.15 21.73 -11.96
CA ASP A 70 0.05 21.58 -12.90
C ASP A 70 -0.89 22.80 -12.86
N GLY A 71 -1.33 23.23 -14.05
CA GLY A 71 -2.20 24.41 -14.21
C GLY A 71 -3.53 24.32 -13.49
N GLN A 72 -3.99 23.11 -13.14
CA GLN A 72 -5.25 22.90 -12.46
C GLN A 72 -5.22 23.32 -10.99
N TRP A 73 -4.06 23.26 -10.31
CA TRP A 73 -3.98 23.54 -8.86
C TRP A 73 -2.80 24.39 -8.40
N ARG A 74 -1.78 24.64 -9.24
CA ARG A 74 -0.60 25.44 -8.86
C ARG A 74 -0.92 26.86 -8.40
N HIS A 75 -2.10 27.40 -8.77
CA HIS A 75 -2.55 28.74 -8.41
C HIS A 75 -3.09 28.85 -6.98
N ILE A 76 -3.27 27.74 -6.28
CA ILE A 76 -3.86 27.68 -4.93
C ILE A 76 -2.77 27.91 -3.87
N THR A 77 -1.65 27.19 -3.96
CA THR A 77 -0.50 27.29 -3.06
C THR A 77 0.72 26.60 -3.69
N ASP A 78 1.91 26.75 -3.07
CA ASP A 78 3.06 25.89 -3.38
C ASP A 78 2.84 24.50 -2.76
N TRP A 79 2.21 23.62 -3.52
CA TRP A 79 1.89 22.27 -3.07
C TRP A 79 3.13 21.43 -2.75
N LYS A 80 4.27 21.71 -3.35
CA LYS A 80 5.50 20.99 -3.06
C LYS A 80 5.99 21.28 -1.66
N GLU A 81 6.02 22.56 -1.28
CA GLU A 81 6.40 22.99 0.06
C GLU A 81 5.37 22.56 1.11
N GLU A 82 4.10 22.79 0.83
CA GLU A 82 2.99 22.48 1.73
C GLU A 82 2.92 20.98 2.07
N LEU A 83 3.13 20.09 1.08
CA LEU A 83 3.00 18.65 1.24
C LEU A 83 4.30 17.95 1.67
N ALA A 84 5.46 18.62 1.60
CA ALA A 84 6.74 18.00 1.93
C ALA A 84 6.75 17.32 3.32
N PRO A 85 6.33 17.98 4.42
CA PRO A 85 6.34 17.35 5.75
C PRO A 85 5.39 16.14 5.85
N TRP A 86 4.29 16.16 5.09
CA TRP A 86 3.33 15.06 5.06
C TRP A 86 3.84 13.86 4.26
N TYR A 87 4.57 14.07 3.16
CA TYR A 87 5.28 13.01 2.45
C TYR A 87 6.36 12.38 3.32
N ASP A 88 7.10 13.17 4.09
CA ASP A 88 8.10 12.68 5.03
C ASP A 88 7.46 11.85 6.14
N GLN A 89 6.37 12.32 6.70
CA GLN A 89 5.60 11.56 7.70
C GLN A 89 5.07 10.26 7.13
N ALA A 90 4.44 10.30 5.95
CA ALA A 90 3.92 9.11 5.28
C ALA A 90 5.02 8.10 4.96
N SER A 91 6.19 8.56 4.49
CA SER A 91 7.34 7.71 4.20
C SER A 91 7.84 6.97 5.45
N ARG A 92 7.94 7.68 6.58
CA ARG A 92 8.30 7.05 7.88
C ARG A 92 7.24 6.03 8.32
N MET A 93 5.97 6.41 8.30
CA MET A 93 4.87 5.54 8.76
C MET A 93 4.68 4.31 7.88
N LEU A 94 4.92 4.45 6.58
CA LEU A 94 4.84 3.34 5.62
C LEU A 94 6.16 2.58 5.49
N GLY A 95 7.20 2.97 6.22
CA GLY A 95 8.51 2.32 6.20
C GLY A 95 9.07 2.25 4.78
N VAL A 96 9.04 3.37 4.06
CA VAL A 96 9.52 3.42 2.67
C VAL A 96 11.02 3.19 2.64
N ALA A 97 11.45 2.22 1.85
CA ALA A 97 12.85 1.89 1.62
C ALA A 97 13.12 1.73 0.13
N GLU A 98 14.30 2.11 -0.31
CA GLU A 98 14.73 1.84 -1.68
C GLU A 98 14.90 0.32 -1.88
N ASN A 99 14.51 -0.20 -3.05
CA ASN A 99 14.68 -1.60 -3.36
C ASN A 99 16.17 -1.98 -3.40
N PRO A 100 16.66 -2.85 -2.50
CA PRO A 100 18.07 -3.22 -2.45
C PRO A 100 18.48 -4.24 -3.52
N TYR A 101 17.52 -4.78 -4.28
CA TYR A 101 17.76 -5.86 -5.24
C TYR A 101 17.77 -5.33 -6.66
N PHE A 102 18.94 -5.42 -7.30
CA PHE A 102 19.13 -5.04 -8.69
C PHE A 102 18.96 -6.29 -9.57
N SER A 103 17.81 -6.40 -10.24
CA SER A 103 17.43 -7.55 -11.05
C SER A 103 17.92 -7.43 -12.50
N PRO A 104 17.89 -8.52 -13.30
CA PRO A 104 18.16 -8.44 -14.73
C PRO A 104 17.26 -7.42 -15.47
N SER A 105 16.01 -7.26 -15.03
CA SER A 105 15.10 -6.26 -15.60
C SER A 105 15.56 -4.83 -15.29
N ASP A 106 16.05 -4.58 -14.08
CA ASP A 106 16.59 -3.27 -13.69
C ASP A 106 17.83 -2.93 -14.52
N LYS A 107 18.68 -3.93 -14.75
CA LYS A 107 19.87 -3.79 -15.60
C LYS A 107 19.47 -3.41 -17.03
N ALA A 108 18.55 -4.15 -17.63
CA ALA A 108 18.07 -3.85 -18.99
C ALA A 108 17.44 -2.45 -19.08
N MET A 109 16.62 -2.07 -18.08
CA MET A 109 16.02 -0.73 -18.04
C MET A 109 17.08 0.37 -17.94
N LYS A 110 18.12 0.16 -17.13
CA LYS A 110 19.24 1.10 -16.98
C LYS A 110 20.02 1.25 -18.31
N GLU A 111 20.34 0.15 -18.97
CA GLU A 111 21.02 0.15 -20.27
C GLU A 111 20.21 0.90 -21.34
N VAL A 112 18.90 0.69 -21.37
CA VAL A 112 17.99 1.44 -22.28
C VAL A 112 18.00 2.94 -21.94
N ALA A 113 17.91 3.30 -20.67
CA ALA A 113 17.95 4.71 -20.25
C ALA A 113 19.28 5.38 -20.62
N GLU A 114 20.41 4.67 -20.48
CA GLU A 114 21.73 5.15 -20.90
C GLU A 114 21.80 5.34 -22.41
N ALA A 115 21.31 4.38 -23.20
CA ALA A 115 21.26 4.49 -24.65
C ALA A 115 20.36 5.65 -25.14
N MET A 116 19.32 5.98 -24.40
CA MET A 116 18.46 7.14 -24.66
C MET A 116 19.05 8.47 -24.18
N GLY A 117 20.21 8.49 -23.54
CA GLY A 117 20.82 9.69 -22.98
C GLY A 117 20.19 10.19 -21.69
N VAL A 118 19.30 9.41 -21.08
CA VAL A 118 18.59 9.75 -19.83
C VAL A 118 19.00 8.86 -18.65
N GLY A 119 20.15 8.17 -18.73
CA GLY A 119 20.63 7.23 -17.70
C GLY A 119 20.71 7.82 -16.29
N LYS A 120 20.93 9.14 -16.14
CA LYS A 120 20.93 9.84 -14.84
C LYS A 120 19.57 9.85 -14.15
N THR A 121 18.48 9.55 -14.85
CA THR A 121 17.14 9.47 -14.28
C THR A 121 16.83 8.09 -13.69
N PHE A 122 17.64 7.09 -14.01
CA PHE A 122 17.45 5.75 -13.44
C PHE A 122 17.69 5.77 -11.93
N ARG A 123 16.75 5.19 -11.20
CA ARG A 123 16.83 4.99 -9.75
C ARG A 123 16.05 3.75 -9.36
N MET A 124 16.45 3.11 -8.27
CA MET A 124 15.67 2.03 -7.68
C MET A 124 14.35 2.56 -7.12
N ALA A 125 13.30 1.73 -7.17
CA ALA A 125 11.98 2.14 -6.72
C ALA A 125 11.90 2.27 -5.19
N PRO A 126 11.32 3.35 -4.64
CA PRO A 126 10.96 3.44 -3.24
C PRO A 126 9.74 2.55 -2.95
N LEU A 127 9.88 1.61 -2.03
CA LEU A 127 8.90 0.57 -1.76
C LEU A 127 8.46 0.56 -0.30
N GLY A 128 7.16 0.38 -0.06
CA GLY A 128 6.58 0.17 1.27
C GLY A 128 6.67 -1.30 1.70
N VAL A 129 7.88 -1.82 1.77
CA VAL A 129 8.19 -3.21 2.09
C VAL A 129 9.35 -3.28 3.07
N HIS A 130 9.24 -4.12 4.09
CA HIS A 130 10.33 -4.39 5.00
C HIS A 130 11.32 -5.38 4.36
N PHE A 131 12.55 -4.95 4.16
CA PHE A 131 13.62 -5.81 3.66
C PHE A 131 14.41 -6.44 4.82
N GLY A 132 14.60 -5.70 5.90
CA GLY A 132 15.27 -6.16 7.13
C GLY A 132 16.66 -6.74 6.89
N GLN A 133 17.04 -7.70 7.71
CA GLN A 133 18.33 -8.38 7.62
C GLN A 133 18.36 -9.48 6.53
N GLY A 134 17.25 -9.72 5.84
CA GLY A 134 17.18 -10.67 4.75
C GLY A 134 15.84 -11.39 4.63
N PRO A 135 15.66 -12.17 3.56
CA PRO A 135 14.39 -12.85 3.27
C PRO A 135 13.90 -13.73 4.41
N GLY A 136 12.70 -13.46 4.92
CA GLY A 136 12.05 -14.25 5.97
C GLY A 136 12.59 -14.06 7.37
N VAL A 137 13.66 -13.27 7.58
CA VAL A 137 14.17 -12.98 8.92
C VAL A 137 13.14 -12.17 9.69
N ILE A 138 12.86 -12.58 10.93
CA ILE A 138 11.87 -11.94 11.79
C ILE A 138 12.57 -10.84 12.60
N GLU A 139 11.99 -9.65 12.56
CA GLU A 139 12.42 -8.51 13.37
C GLU A 139 11.23 -7.99 14.19
N ARG A 140 11.47 -7.79 15.49
CA ARG A 140 10.48 -7.19 16.38
C ARG A 140 10.35 -5.72 16.07
N ASP A 141 9.13 -5.30 15.71
CA ASP A 141 8.76 -3.91 15.45
C ASP A 141 9.92 -2.99 15.00
N PRO A 142 10.35 -3.06 13.76
CA PRO A 142 11.49 -2.26 13.28
C PRO A 142 11.15 -0.77 13.09
N TYR A 143 9.89 -0.35 13.34
CA TYR A 143 9.41 0.99 12.98
C TYR A 143 8.89 1.85 14.13
N PHE A 144 8.33 1.25 15.20
CA PHE A 144 7.52 1.98 16.18
C PHE A 144 7.96 1.77 17.64
N GLY A 145 9.24 1.46 17.87
CA GLY A 145 9.83 1.37 19.21
C GLY A 145 9.25 0.29 20.12
N GLY A 146 8.81 -0.84 19.55
CA GLY A 146 8.24 -1.98 20.27
C GLY A 146 6.72 -1.94 20.39
N VAL A 147 6.06 -0.88 19.90
CA VAL A 147 4.58 -0.76 19.92
C VAL A 147 3.96 -1.40 18.67
N GLY A 148 4.69 -1.44 17.57
CA GLY A 148 4.25 -2.03 16.30
C GLY A 148 4.29 -3.57 16.28
N PRO A 149 3.82 -4.19 15.20
CA PRO A 149 3.89 -5.62 15.01
C PRO A 149 5.27 -6.07 14.51
N ASP A 150 5.59 -7.33 14.77
CA ASP A 150 6.75 -7.99 14.18
C ASP A 150 6.66 -7.98 12.65
N ARG A 151 7.81 -7.94 12.00
CA ARG A 151 7.94 -7.93 10.54
C ARG A 151 8.86 -9.03 10.06
N HIS A 152 8.65 -9.47 8.83
CA HIS A 152 9.54 -10.44 8.20
C HIS A 152 10.20 -9.80 6.96
N GLY A 153 11.45 -10.09 6.71
CA GLY A 153 12.14 -9.60 5.53
C GLY A 153 11.50 -10.10 4.23
N CYS A 154 11.44 -9.24 3.22
CA CYS A 154 10.80 -9.51 1.94
C CYS A 154 11.43 -10.72 1.22
N GLN A 155 10.59 -11.64 0.73
CA GLN A 155 11.02 -12.82 -0.01
C GLN A 155 11.03 -12.62 -1.53
N GLN A 156 10.88 -11.40 -2.02
CA GLN A 156 10.94 -11.03 -3.44
C GLN A 156 9.97 -11.84 -4.34
N CYS A 157 8.82 -12.22 -3.80
CA CYS A 157 7.87 -13.12 -4.48
C CYS A 157 7.01 -12.45 -5.57
N GLY A 158 7.10 -11.12 -5.75
CA GLY A 158 6.30 -10.35 -6.71
C GLY A 158 4.79 -10.29 -6.41
N GLY A 159 4.33 -10.84 -5.29
CA GLY A 159 2.90 -11.01 -4.97
C GLY A 159 2.23 -9.82 -4.28
N CYS A 160 2.78 -8.60 -4.36
CA CYS A 160 2.28 -7.46 -3.56
C CYS A 160 0.83 -7.08 -3.86
N MET A 161 0.38 -7.18 -5.10
CA MET A 161 -1.01 -6.89 -5.50
C MET A 161 -2.02 -7.97 -5.09
N THR A 162 -1.56 -9.14 -4.70
CA THR A 162 -2.42 -10.22 -4.18
C THR A 162 -2.42 -10.30 -2.65
N GLY A 163 -1.90 -9.28 -1.97
CA GLY A 163 -1.64 -9.27 -0.54
C GLY A 163 -0.30 -9.92 -0.20
N CYS A 164 0.24 -9.63 0.96
CA CYS A 164 1.54 -10.13 1.39
C CYS A 164 1.39 -11.34 2.31
N ARG A 165 1.70 -12.53 1.81
CA ARG A 165 1.67 -13.79 2.57
C ARG A 165 2.88 -13.98 3.50
N PHE A 166 3.84 -13.05 3.46
CA PHE A 166 5.12 -13.16 4.16
C PHE A 166 5.36 -12.05 5.18
N ASN A 167 4.34 -11.30 5.55
CA ASN A 167 4.43 -10.24 6.55
C ASN A 167 5.46 -9.13 6.26
N ALA A 168 5.85 -8.94 5.00
CA ALA A 168 6.87 -7.96 4.61
C ALA A 168 6.28 -6.62 4.14
N LYS A 169 5.12 -6.62 3.47
CA LYS A 169 4.49 -5.42 2.94
C LYS A 169 3.91 -4.54 4.04
N ASN A 170 4.17 -3.24 3.97
CA ASN A 170 3.68 -2.24 4.93
C ASN A 170 2.23 -1.87 4.60
N THR A 171 1.29 -2.58 5.21
CA THR A 171 -0.15 -2.34 5.12
C THR A 171 -0.63 -1.55 6.33
N LEU A 172 -1.77 -0.85 6.23
CA LEU A 172 -2.31 -0.04 7.33
C LEU A 172 -2.53 -0.79 8.65
N PRO A 173 -2.93 -2.07 8.69
CA PRO A 173 -2.95 -2.83 9.94
C PRO A 173 -1.59 -2.95 10.65
N LYS A 174 -0.50 -2.70 9.94
CA LYS A 174 0.87 -2.79 10.48
C LYS A 174 1.47 -1.43 10.87
N ASN A 175 0.72 -0.35 10.67
CA ASN A 175 1.10 1.01 11.05
C ASN A 175 -0.10 1.77 11.62
N TYR A 176 -0.71 2.71 10.91
CA TYR A 176 -1.76 3.59 11.44
C TYR A 176 -2.91 2.85 12.13
N LEU A 177 -3.48 1.81 11.51
CA LEU A 177 -4.59 1.06 12.13
C LEU A 177 -4.10 0.24 13.33
N GLY A 178 -2.95 -0.43 13.22
CA GLY A 178 -2.38 -1.19 14.32
C GLY A 178 -2.07 -0.31 15.54
N LEU A 179 -1.53 0.89 15.32
CA LEU A 179 -1.28 1.86 16.39
C LEU A 179 -2.58 2.43 16.96
N ALA A 180 -3.57 2.73 16.11
CA ALA A 180 -4.87 3.20 16.54
C ALA A 180 -5.60 2.17 17.42
N GLU A 181 -5.59 0.90 17.03
CA GLU A 181 -6.17 -0.19 17.84
C GLU A 181 -5.46 -0.33 19.19
N LYS A 182 -4.14 -0.18 19.23
CA LYS A 182 -3.40 -0.16 20.50
C LYS A 182 -3.73 1.07 21.37
N ALA A 183 -4.12 2.17 20.76
CA ALA A 183 -4.62 3.36 21.44
C ALA A 183 -6.11 3.29 21.81
N GLY A 184 -6.78 2.16 21.57
CA GLY A 184 -8.16 1.91 21.96
C GLY A 184 -9.20 2.06 20.86
N ALA A 185 -8.80 2.35 19.62
CA ALA A 185 -9.74 2.36 18.50
C ALA A 185 -10.26 0.93 18.20
N GLN A 186 -11.53 0.83 17.85
CA GLN A 186 -12.15 -0.44 17.50
C GLN A 186 -12.42 -0.51 16.00
N VAL A 187 -11.99 -1.60 15.37
CA VAL A 187 -12.24 -1.88 13.95
C VAL A 187 -13.24 -3.03 13.83
N PHE A 188 -14.38 -2.77 13.21
CA PHE A 188 -15.43 -3.75 12.96
C PHE A 188 -15.35 -4.24 11.50
N PRO A 189 -14.73 -5.41 11.22
CA PRO A 189 -14.72 -6.00 9.89
C PRO A 189 -16.08 -6.59 9.54
N GLU A 190 -16.33 -6.77 8.24
CA GLU A 190 -17.59 -7.29 7.68
C GLU A 190 -18.85 -6.45 8.03
N HIS A 191 -18.63 -5.15 8.28
CA HIS A 191 -19.69 -4.17 8.52
C HIS A 191 -19.69 -3.14 7.40
N THR A 192 -20.75 -3.09 6.63
CA THR A 192 -20.95 -2.09 5.57
C THR A 192 -21.69 -0.89 6.13
N VAL A 193 -21.11 0.30 6.00
CA VAL A 193 -21.79 1.56 6.31
C VAL A 193 -22.73 1.87 5.14
N GLU A 194 -24.03 1.87 5.39
CA GLU A 194 -25.05 2.18 4.37
C GLU A 194 -25.37 3.68 4.33
N ARG A 195 -25.41 4.32 5.49
CA ARG A 195 -25.80 5.71 5.60
C ARG A 195 -25.18 6.39 6.84
N ILE A 196 -24.77 7.64 6.67
CA ILE A 196 -24.43 8.55 7.76
C ILE A 196 -25.59 9.52 7.91
N VAL A 197 -26.11 9.66 9.11
CA VAL A 197 -27.27 10.53 9.42
C VAL A 197 -26.82 11.60 10.39
N GLN A 198 -27.05 12.85 10.01
CA GLN A 198 -26.83 13.98 10.92
C GLN A 198 -27.86 13.95 12.04
N VAL A 199 -27.42 14.09 13.26
CA VAL A 199 -28.25 14.23 14.46
C VAL A 199 -28.00 15.60 15.12
N ARG A 200 -28.77 15.94 16.17
CA ARG A 200 -28.76 17.27 16.77
C ARG A 200 -27.37 17.72 17.25
N ASP A 201 -26.53 16.79 17.75
CA ASP A 201 -25.23 17.05 18.34
C ASP A 201 -24.08 16.30 17.64
N GLY A 202 -24.23 15.97 16.32
CA GLY A 202 -23.19 15.28 15.55
C GLY A 202 -23.73 14.36 14.45
N TYR A 203 -23.08 13.22 14.28
CA TYR A 203 -23.42 12.18 13.30
C TYR A 203 -23.60 10.82 13.98
#